data_d9480cfce99a0845314ed4fd7b82fa9a
#
_entry.id   d9480cfce99a0845314ed4fd7b82fa9a
#
_cell.length_a   1.000
_cell.length_b   1.000
_cell.length_c   1.000
_cell.angle_alpha   90.00
_cell.angle_beta   90.00
_cell.angle_gamma   90.00
#
_symmetry.space_group_name_H-M   'P 1'
#
loop_
_entity.id
_entity.type
_entity.pdbx_description
1 polymer ?
#
loop_
_entity_poly.entity_id
_entity_poly.type
_entity_poly.pdbx_seq_one_letter_code
_entity_poly.pdbx_strand_id
1 'polypeptide(L)'
;MKDGHGRVIDYLRISLTDRCNFRCVYCMPEEGVQQLSHFDILRIEEVEQAVRIATTIGIKSVRLTGGEPTVRKGLVDLVRNIAAMPEIENVSMTTNGVLLPRMAADLKEAGLSRVNLSLDTLDAEKFHKITRCGSLDDALRGIDAALESGFNPVKINAVALRSLADGFLDFAKLSVDRPLHVRFIEHMPIGDVSEVDGISWGKDGVISCEEVFNIINEGARAQGLGELVPAGEDKPIGWGPAEYYHFPGAAGTVGFISPLSRHFCSKCNRLRLTADGKLR
;
A
#
# COMPACT_ATOMS: atom_id res chain seq x y z
N MET A 1 1.00 18.13 -15.34
CA MET A 1 0.07 19.27 -15.10
C MET A 1 0.54 20.05 -13.86
N LYS A 2 0.46 21.40 -13.85
CA LYS A 2 0.65 22.18 -12.61
C LYS A 2 -0.71 22.57 -12.05
N ASP A 3 -0.90 22.40 -10.75
CA ASP A 3 -2.13 22.82 -10.07
C ASP A 3 -2.07 24.28 -9.58
N GLY A 4 -3.15 24.78 -8.97
CA GLY A 4 -3.23 26.14 -8.43
C GLY A 4 -2.27 26.43 -7.26
N HIS A 5 -1.60 25.41 -6.71
CA HIS A 5 -0.58 25.51 -5.67
C HIS A 5 0.85 25.36 -6.20
N GLY A 6 1.03 25.30 -7.52
CA GLY A 6 2.33 25.15 -8.18
C GLY A 6 2.90 23.72 -8.14
N ARG A 7 2.14 22.72 -7.68
CA ARG A 7 2.58 21.32 -7.64
C ARG A 7 2.53 20.71 -9.03
N VAL A 8 3.52 19.90 -9.36
CA VAL A 8 3.50 19.09 -10.58
C VAL A 8 2.73 17.80 -10.30
N ILE A 9 1.56 17.67 -10.91
CA ILE A 9 0.73 16.47 -10.79
C ILE A 9 1.04 15.55 -11.96
N ASP A 10 1.69 14.42 -11.70
CA ASP A 10 2.17 13.43 -12.66
C ASP A 10 1.79 11.99 -12.30
N TYR A 11 1.01 11.82 -11.24
CA TYR A 11 0.67 10.53 -10.68
C TYR A 11 -0.85 10.34 -10.55
N LEU A 12 -1.37 9.26 -11.15
CA LEU A 12 -2.79 8.90 -11.07
C LEU A 12 -2.98 7.62 -10.27
N ARG A 13 -3.77 7.68 -9.21
CA ARG A 13 -4.23 6.51 -8.45
C ARG A 13 -5.64 6.15 -8.89
N ILE A 14 -5.86 4.92 -9.32
CA ILE A 14 -7.14 4.45 -9.86
C ILE A 14 -7.73 3.37 -8.97
N SER A 15 -8.95 3.55 -8.52
CA SER A 15 -9.75 2.49 -7.90
C SER A 15 -10.46 1.71 -9.01
N LEU A 16 -10.12 0.42 -9.17
CA LEU A 16 -10.70 -0.43 -10.23
C LEU A 16 -12.05 -1.01 -9.86
N THR A 17 -12.36 -1.06 -8.58
CA THR A 17 -13.58 -1.69 -8.04
C THR A 17 -13.81 -1.24 -6.60
N ASP A 18 -15.05 -1.29 -6.16
CA ASP A 18 -15.47 -1.18 -4.77
C ASP A 18 -15.41 -2.53 -4.02
N ARG A 19 -15.28 -3.64 -4.77
CA ARG A 19 -15.27 -4.99 -4.20
C ARG A 19 -13.92 -5.32 -3.58
N CYS A 20 -13.96 -6.02 -2.44
CA CYS A 20 -12.79 -6.56 -1.77
C CYS A 20 -13.12 -7.98 -1.25
N ASN A 21 -12.12 -8.83 -1.20
CA ASN A 21 -12.19 -10.15 -0.57
C ASN A 21 -11.91 -10.10 0.94
N PHE A 22 -11.58 -8.93 1.50
CA PHE A 22 -11.50 -8.66 2.93
C PHE A 22 -12.62 -7.72 3.40
N ARG A 23 -12.79 -7.65 4.75
CA ARG A 23 -13.73 -6.76 5.43
C ARG A 23 -13.03 -6.00 6.55
N CYS A 24 -11.86 -5.43 6.24
CA CYS A 24 -11.03 -4.76 7.23
C CYS A 24 -11.81 -3.71 8.00
N VAL A 25 -11.72 -3.76 9.33
CA VAL A 25 -12.52 -2.97 10.28
C VAL A 25 -12.41 -1.46 10.05
N TYR A 26 -11.24 -0.97 9.64
CA TYR A 26 -11.01 0.44 9.33
C TYR A 26 -11.41 0.86 7.91
N CYS A 27 -11.82 -0.09 7.08
CA CYS A 27 -12.08 0.14 5.66
C CYS A 27 -13.57 0.09 5.33
N MET A 28 -14.30 -0.85 5.92
CA MET A 28 -15.71 -1.05 5.65
C MET A 28 -16.43 -1.77 6.80
N PRO A 29 -17.75 -1.62 6.92
CA PRO A 29 -18.59 -2.38 7.85
C PRO A 29 -18.46 -3.90 7.62
N GLU A 30 -18.88 -4.70 8.59
CA GLU A 30 -18.82 -6.17 8.53
C GLU A 30 -19.67 -6.73 7.38
N GLU A 31 -20.84 -6.15 7.16
CA GLU A 31 -21.75 -6.50 6.06
C GLU A 31 -21.17 -6.11 4.69
N GLY A 32 -20.09 -5.35 4.69
CA GLY A 32 -19.50 -4.74 3.50
C GLY A 32 -20.15 -3.40 3.16
N VAL A 33 -19.76 -2.84 2.03
CA VAL A 33 -20.39 -1.64 1.46
C VAL A 33 -21.44 -2.03 0.44
N GLN A 34 -22.48 -1.18 0.27
CA GLN A 34 -23.41 -1.35 -0.83
C GLN A 34 -22.61 -1.34 -2.14
N GLN A 35 -22.62 -2.49 -2.83
CA GLN A 35 -21.86 -2.63 -4.07
C GLN A 35 -22.51 -1.77 -5.17
N LEU A 36 -21.66 -1.05 -5.88
CA LEU A 36 -22.07 -0.36 -7.10
C LEU A 36 -22.54 -1.39 -8.13
N SER A 37 -23.52 -1.01 -8.93
CA SER A 37 -23.95 -1.85 -10.06
C SER A 37 -22.84 -1.93 -11.12
N HIS A 38 -22.89 -2.94 -11.98
CA HIS A 38 -21.94 -3.05 -13.08
C HIS A 38 -21.98 -1.85 -14.05
N PHE A 39 -23.10 -1.13 -14.08
CA PHE A 39 -23.28 0.05 -14.93
C PHE A 39 -22.68 1.31 -14.29
N ASP A 40 -22.48 1.31 -12.97
CA ASP A 40 -21.96 2.45 -12.22
C ASP A 40 -20.44 2.37 -12.01
N ILE A 41 -19.82 1.23 -12.36
CA ILE A 41 -18.36 1.02 -12.27
C ILE A 41 -17.75 1.14 -13.67
N LEU A 42 -16.67 1.92 -13.79
CA LEU A 42 -15.90 2.03 -15.02
C LEU A 42 -15.52 0.66 -15.58
N ARG A 43 -15.78 0.44 -16.85
CA ARG A 43 -15.28 -0.73 -17.57
C ARG A 43 -13.75 -0.64 -17.73
N ILE A 44 -13.13 -1.77 -17.99
CA ILE A 44 -11.65 -1.82 -18.16
C ILE A 44 -11.19 -0.89 -19.30
N GLU A 45 -11.95 -0.85 -20.39
CA GLU A 45 -11.67 0.00 -21.56
C GLU A 45 -11.83 1.49 -21.22
N GLU A 46 -12.77 1.83 -20.35
CA GLU A 46 -12.97 3.22 -19.88
C GLU A 46 -11.83 3.66 -18.96
N VAL A 47 -11.33 2.75 -18.11
CA VAL A 47 -10.14 3.01 -17.29
C VAL A 47 -8.91 3.24 -18.18
N GLU A 48 -8.71 2.40 -19.21
CA GLU A 48 -7.63 2.56 -20.17
C GLU A 48 -7.73 3.91 -20.90
N GLN A 49 -8.93 4.26 -21.36
CA GLN A 49 -9.17 5.55 -22.02
C GLN A 49 -8.90 6.73 -21.07
N ALA A 50 -9.31 6.63 -19.80
CA ALA A 50 -9.03 7.66 -18.80
C ALA A 50 -7.52 7.85 -18.58
N VAL A 51 -6.74 6.75 -18.53
CA VAL A 51 -5.28 6.84 -18.46
C VAL A 51 -4.72 7.51 -19.71
N ARG A 52 -5.15 7.12 -20.91
CA ARG A 52 -4.71 7.71 -22.18
C ARG A 52 -4.99 9.22 -22.24
N ILE A 53 -6.15 9.66 -21.74
CA ILE A 53 -6.43 11.09 -21.63
C ILE A 53 -5.51 11.74 -20.58
N ALA A 54 -5.29 11.07 -19.46
CA ALA A 54 -4.43 11.60 -18.40
C ALA A 54 -2.97 11.79 -18.84
N THR A 55 -2.45 10.96 -19.78
CA THR A 55 -1.10 11.17 -20.33
C THR A 55 -0.99 12.49 -21.08
N THR A 56 -2.04 12.95 -21.77
CA THR A 56 -2.02 14.22 -22.51
C THR A 56 -1.87 15.46 -21.59
N ILE A 57 -2.19 15.32 -20.31
CA ILE A 57 -2.01 16.36 -19.30
C ILE A 57 -0.78 16.16 -18.41
N GLY A 58 0.06 15.16 -18.73
CA GLY A 58 1.37 14.93 -18.12
C GLY A 58 1.38 13.91 -16.99
N ILE A 59 0.39 13.02 -16.88
CA ILE A 59 0.46 11.86 -15.99
C ILE A 59 1.47 10.86 -16.58
N LYS A 60 2.40 10.40 -15.75
CA LYS A 60 3.48 9.47 -16.10
C LYS A 60 3.47 8.20 -15.27
N SER A 61 2.83 8.23 -14.09
CA SER A 61 2.76 7.11 -13.17
C SER A 61 1.33 6.75 -12.84
N VAL A 62 1.03 5.44 -12.88
CA VAL A 62 -0.28 4.91 -12.53
C VAL A 62 -0.16 3.95 -11.36
N ARG A 63 -1.12 4.05 -10.43
CA ARG A 63 -1.28 3.05 -9.37
C ARG A 63 -2.68 2.48 -9.38
N LEU A 64 -2.76 1.19 -9.60
CA LEU A 64 -3.99 0.44 -9.53
C LEU A 64 -4.29 0.06 -8.07
N THR A 65 -5.52 0.25 -7.67
CA THR A 65 -6.05 -0.01 -6.32
C THR A 65 -7.56 -0.26 -6.44
N GLY A 66 -8.30 -0.18 -5.36
CA GLY A 66 -9.75 -0.35 -5.38
C GLY A 66 -10.24 -0.64 -3.98
N GLY A 67 -11.25 -1.51 -3.86
CA GLY A 67 -11.34 -2.44 -2.78
C GLY A 67 -10.09 -3.34 -2.86
N GLU A 68 -10.17 -4.44 -3.61
CA GLU A 68 -8.99 -5.23 -3.96
C GLU A 68 -8.85 -5.34 -5.50
N PRO A 69 -7.78 -4.79 -6.11
CA PRO A 69 -7.66 -4.76 -7.57
C PRO A 69 -7.55 -6.16 -8.19
N THR A 70 -7.00 -7.14 -7.47
CA THR A 70 -6.79 -8.50 -7.98
C THR A 70 -8.09 -9.29 -8.16
N VAL A 71 -9.22 -8.84 -7.60
CA VAL A 71 -10.54 -9.46 -7.87
C VAL A 71 -11.18 -8.95 -9.17
N ARG A 72 -10.60 -7.89 -9.79
CA ARG A 72 -11.12 -7.32 -11.02
C ARG A 72 -10.72 -8.15 -12.22
N LYS A 73 -11.70 -8.69 -12.95
CA LYS A 73 -11.48 -9.40 -14.21
C LYS A 73 -10.85 -8.45 -15.23
N GLY A 74 -9.90 -8.96 -16.05
CA GLY A 74 -9.20 -8.16 -17.05
C GLY A 74 -8.03 -7.32 -16.51
N LEU A 75 -7.63 -7.51 -15.23
CA LEU A 75 -6.55 -6.74 -14.61
C LEU A 75 -5.22 -6.88 -15.36
N VAL A 76 -4.83 -8.10 -15.76
CA VAL A 76 -3.55 -8.37 -16.44
C VAL A 76 -3.51 -7.65 -17.80
N ASP A 77 -4.60 -7.71 -18.56
CA ASP A 77 -4.69 -7.03 -19.85
C ASP A 77 -4.68 -5.50 -19.71
N LEU A 78 -5.37 -4.98 -18.69
CA LEU A 78 -5.32 -3.55 -18.36
C LEU A 78 -3.89 -3.11 -18.04
N VAL A 79 -3.16 -3.87 -17.22
CA VAL A 79 -1.75 -3.57 -16.89
C VAL A 79 -0.92 -3.55 -18.16
N ARG A 80 -1.07 -4.55 -19.04
CA ARG A 80 -0.33 -4.64 -20.32
C ARG A 80 -0.61 -3.43 -21.22
N ASN A 81 -1.87 -3.07 -21.36
CA ASN A 81 -2.26 -1.95 -22.21
C ASN A 81 -1.77 -0.61 -21.66
N ILE A 82 -1.84 -0.40 -20.34
CA ILE A 82 -1.31 0.83 -19.71
C ILE A 82 0.21 0.87 -19.79
N ALA A 83 0.91 -0.23 -19.53
CA ALA A 83 2.38 -0.29 -19.57
C ALA A 83 2.94 -0.11 -20.98
N ALA A 84 2.14 -0.41 -22.02
CA ALA A 84 2.51 -0.19 -23.42
C ALA A 84 2.36 1.27 -23.88
N MET A 85 1.75 2.16 -23.08
CA MET A 85 1.63 3.58 -23.41
C MET A 85 3.00 4.26 -23.26
N PRO A 86 3.55 4.91 -24.31
CA PRO A 86 4.92 5.44 -24.28
C PRO A 86 5.15 6.56 -23.25
N GLU A 87 4.08 7.25 -22.83
CA GLU A 87 4.15 8.32 -21.83
C GLU A 87 4.14 7.78 -20.40
N ILE A 88 3.76 6.51 -20.19
CA ILE A 88 3.70 5.89 -18.86
C ILE A 88 5.05 5.29 -18.49
N GLU A 89 5.70 5.88 -17.52
CA GLU A 89 6.99 5.44 -17.00
C GLU A 89 6.87 4.32 -15.97
N ASN A 90 5.70 4.20 -15.31
CA ASN A 90 5.54 3.26 -14.22
C ASN A 90 4.09 2.88 -13.94
N VAL A 91 3.84 1.57 -13.87
CA VAL A 91 2.57 1.01 -13.40
C VAL A 91 2.82 0.26 -12.09
N SER A 92 2.08 0.59 -11.05
CA SER A 92 2.20 -0.05 -9.74
C SER A 92 0.84 -0.46 -9.20
N MET A 93 0.81 -1.37 -8.23
CA MET A 93 -0.43 -1.84 -7.62
C MET A 93 -0.34 -1.83 -6.09
N THR A 94 -1.47 -1.59 -5.42
CA THR A 94 -1.64 -1.84 -3.99
C THR A 94 -2.67 -2.93 -3.82
N THR A 95 -2.33 -3.99 -3.11
CA THR A 95 -3.13 -5.22 -2.95
C THR A 95 -2.99 -5.79 -1.54
N ASN A 96 -3.93 -6.61 -1.10
CA ASN A 96 -3.79 -7.42 0.11
C ASN A 96 -2.93 -8.69 -0.11
N GLY A 97 -2.54 -8.98 -1.35
CA GLY A 97 -1.61 -10.05 -1.71
C GLY A 97 -2.20 -11.44 -1.88
N VAL A 98 -3.39 -11.73 -1.35
CA VAL A 98 -3.96 -13.08 -1.30
C VAL A 98 -4.05 -13.78 -2.66
N LEU A 99 -4.33 -13.05 -3.71
CA LEU A 99 -4.45 -13.61 -5.06
C LEU A 99 -3.16 -13.53 -5.88
N LEU A 100 -2.10 -12.88 -5.38
CA LEU A 100 -0.82 -12.77 -6.08
C LEU A 100 -0.20 -14.11 -6.47
N PRO A 101 -0.24 -15.18 -5.66
CA PRO A 101 0.33 -16.48 -6.06
C PRO A 101 -0.20 -17.02 -7.39
N ARG A 102 -1.38 -16.58 -7.82
CA ARG A 102 -2.02 -17.04 -9.06
C ARG A 102 -1.75 -16.14 -10.26
N MET A 103 -1.22 -14.93 -10.07
CA MET A 103 -1.14 -13.94 -11.14
C MET A 103 0.11 -13.05 -11.10
N ALA A 104 1.00 -13.22 -10.13
CA ALA A 104 2.15 -12.34 -9.97
C ALA A 104 3.08 -12.40 -11.19
N ALA A 105 3.32 -13.59 -11.74
CA ALA A 105 4.14 -13.76 -12.95
C ALA A 105 3.50 -13.06 -14.17
N ASP A 106 2.20 -13.29 -14.40
CA ASP A 106 1.48 -12.66 -15.53
C ASP A 106 1.45 -11.13 -15.41
N LEU A 107 1.25 -10.62 -14.19
CA LEU A 107 1.28 -9.17 -13.93
C LEU A 107 2.67 -8.59 -14.16
N LYS A 108 3.73 -9.31 -13.79
CA LYS A 108 5.11 -8.90 -14.04
C LYS A 108 5.42 -8.87 -15.52
N GLU A 109 5.03 -9.91 -16.26
CA GLU A 109 5.17 -9.99 -17.72
C GLU A 109 4.36 -8.89 -18.44
N ALA A 110 3.16 -8.57 -17.92
CA ALA A 110 2.34 -7.49 -18.43
C ALA A 110 2.92 -6.08 -18.21
N GLY A 111 4.03 -5.94 -17.47
CA GLY A 111 4.72 -4.67 -17.24
C GLY A 111 4.38 -4.00 -15.92
N LEU A 112 3.74 -4.70 -14.96
CA LEU A 112 3.61 -4.18 -13.61
C LEU A 112 5.00 -4.04 -12.98
N SER A 113 5.38 -2.81 -12.63
CA SER A 113 6.75 -2.53 -12.14
C SER A 113 6.90 -2.90 -10.67
N ARG A 114 5.90 -2.60 -9.84
CA ARG A 114 5.99 -2.68 -8.38
C ARG A 114 4.67 -3.06 -7.73
N VAL A 115 4.77 -3.75 -6.60
CA VAL A 115 3.63 -4.05 -5.74
C VAL A 115 3.83 -3.47 -4.34
N ASN A 116 2.72 -2.97 -3.77
CA ASN A 116 2.64 -2.65 -2.36
C ASN A 116 1.61 -3.59 -1.75
N LEU A 117 2.02 -4.36 -0.76
CA LEU A 117 1.12 -5.24 -0.02
C LEU A 117 0.64 -4.54 1.24
N SER A 118 -0.63 -4.70 1.57
CA SER A 118 -1.22 -4.20 2.80
C SER A 118 -1.24 -5.34 3.82
N LEU A 119 -0.51 -5.18 4.93
CA LEU A 119 -0.38 -6.14 6.00
C LEU A 119 -0.10 -5.40 7.31
N ASP A 120 -1.00 -5.47 8.29
CA ASP A 120 -0.92 -4.63 9.48
C ASP A 120 -0.26 -5.34 10.68
N THR A 121 -0.20 -6.67 10.67
CA THR A 121 0.37 -7.47 11.76
C THR A 121 0.87 -8.83 11.25
N LEU A 122 1.84 -9.43 11.98
CA LEU A 122 2.31 -10.82 11.79
C LEU A 122 1.67 -11.79 12.79
N ASP A 123 0.79 -11.32 13.65
CA ASP A 123 -0.02 -12.13 14.55
C ASP A 123 -1.28 -12.59 13.81
N ALA A 124 -1.46 -13.91 13.67
CA ALA A 124 -2.56 -14.49 12.88
C ALA A 124 -3.95 -14.17 13.47
N GLU A 125 -4.06 -14.14 14.81
CA GLU A 125 -5.32 -13.81 15.48
C GLU A 125 -5.67 -12.33 15.30
N LYS A 126 -4.69 -11.43 15.52
CA LYS A 126 -4.88 -9.99 15.28
C LYS A 126 -5.19 -9.72 13.80
N PHE A 127 -4.50 -10.42 12.87
CA PHE A 127 -4.76 -10.29 11.44
C PHE A 127 -6.20 -10.68 11.08
N HIS A 128 -6.68 -11.80 11.63
CA HIS A 128 -8.06 -12.24 11.40
C HIS A 128 -9.08 -11.24 11.97
N LYS A 129 -8.85 -10.73 13.19
CA LYS A 129 -9.70 -9.68 13.80
C LYS A 129 -9.75 -8.41 12.94
N ILE A 130 -8.61 -7.97 12.41
CA ILE A 130 -8.52 -6.77 11.57
C ILE A 130 -9.23 -6.98 10.23
N THR A 131 -8.98 -8.10 9.56
CA THR A 131 -9.49 -8.38 8.21
C THR A 131 -10.85 -9.04 8.18
N ARG A 132 -11.30 -9.60 9.33
CA ARG A 132 -12.52 -10.39 9.58
C ARG A 132 -12.60 -11.72 8.83
N CYS A 133 -12.02 -11.85 7.66
CA CYS A 133 -12.11 -13.05 6.81
C CYS A 133 -10.79 -13.42 6.13
N GLY A 134 -9.69 -12.74 6.47
CA GLY A 134 -8.37 -13.02 5.89
C GLY A 134 -7.60 -14.10 6.64
N SER A 135 -6.68 -14.76 5.93
CA SER A 135 -5.65 -15.63 6.47
C SER A 135 -4.30 -14.96 6.33
N LEU A 136 -3.53 -14.88 7.41
CA LEU A 136 -2.17 -14.33 7.40
C LEU A 136 -1.26 -15.13 6.45
N ASP A 137 -1.36 -16.47 6.47
CA ASP A 137 -0.56 -17.33 5.60
C ASP A 137 -0.80 -17.06 4.12
N ASP A 138 -2.04 -16.72 3.72
CA ASP A 138 -2.35 -16.35 2.35
C ASP A 138 -1.67 -15.02 1.97
N ALA A 139 -1.67 -14.04 2.87
CA ALA A 139 -1.01 -12.76 2.64
C ALA A 139 0.53 -12.92 2.57
N LEU A 140 1.12 -13.75 3.43
CA LEU A 140 2.55 -14.05 3.42
C LEU A 140 2.96 -14.77 2.13
N ARG A 141 2.18 -15.76 1.67
CA ARG A 141 2.41 -16.40 0.35
C ARG A 141 2.34 -15.36 -0.80
N GLY A 142 1.50 -14.34 -0.66
CA GLY A 142 1.45 -13.23 -1.62
C GLY A 142 2.74 -12.42 -1.66
N ILE A 143 3.39 -12.20 -0.50
CA ILE A 143 4.70 -11.54 -0.42
C ILE A 143 5.77 -12.41 -1.11
N ASP A 144 5.78 -13.72 -0.82
CA ASP A 144 6.73 -14.66 -1.43
C ASP A 144 6.57 -14.69 -2.95
N ALA A 145 5.34 -14.83 -3.44
CA ALA A 145 5.05 -14.79 -4.87
C ALA A 145 5.49 -13.48 -5.56
N ALA A 146 5.37 -12.35 -4.86
CA ALA A 146 5.85 -11.07 -5.39
C ALA A 146 7.38 -11.05 -5.53
N LEU A 147 8.12 -11.55 -4.54
CA LEU A 147 9.57 -11.63 -4.61
C LEU A 147 10.04 -12.63 -5.68
N GLU A 148 9.47 -13.83 -5.71
CA GLU A 148 9.78 -14.89 -6.68
C GLU A 148 9.51 -14.47 -8.12
N SER A 149 8.48 -13.66 -8.35
CA SER A 149 8.19 -13.07 -9.68
C SER A 149 9.12 -11.90 -10.04
N GLY A 150 10.08 -11.54 -9.20
CA GLY A 150 11.07 -10.51 -9.47
C GLY A 150 10.53 -9.09 -9.41
N PHE A 151 9.48 -8.83 -8.63
CA PHE A 151 9.11 -7.44 -8.32
C PHE A 151 10.16 -6.77 -7.46
N ASN A 152 10.59 -5.58 -7.86
CA ASN A 152 11.54 -4.75 -7.11
C ASN A 152 11.23 -3.25 -7.34
N PRO A 153 10.91 -2.49 -6.28
CA PRO A 153 10.80 -2.92 -4.88
C PRO A 153 9.45 -3.61 -4.55
N VAL A 154 9.49 -4.58 -3.63
CA VAL A 154 8.31 -5.09 -2.92
C VAL A 154 8.15 -4.31 -1.62
N LYS A 155 7.01 -3.64 -1.46
CA LYS A 155 6.75 -2.79 -0.29
C LYS A 155 5.58 -3.34 0.52
N ILE A 156 5.73 -3.39 1.83
CA ILE A 156 4.67 -3.76 2.76
C ILE A 156 4.21 -2.50 3.50
N ASN A 157 2.92 -2.24 3.51
CA ASN A 157 2.32 -1.14 4.25
C ASN A 157 1.62 -1.71 5.49
N ALA A 158 1.98 -1.20 6.65
CA ALA A 158 1.34 -1.48 7.91
C ALA A 158 0.74 -0.18 8.49
N VAL A 159 -0.53 -0.20 8.84
CA VAL A 159 -1.13 0.87 9.63
C VAL A 159 -0.63 0.72 11.06
N ALA A 160 0.05 1.74 11.56
CA ALA A 160 0.58 1.73 12.91
C ALA A 160 -0.54 2.07 13.92
N LEU A 161 -0.80 1.13 14.81
CA LEU A 161 -1.74 1.27 15.92
C LEU A 161 -1.02 0.95 17.22
N ARG A 162 -1.38 1.65 18.30
CA ARG A 162 -0.81 1.42 19.64
C ARG A 162 -1.02 -0.01 20.11
N SER A 163 -2.15 -0.61 19.82
CA SER A 163 -2.49 -2.02 20.14
C SER A 163 -1.69 -3.06 19.37
N LEU A 164 -0.92 -2.66 18.35
CA LEU A 164 -0.04 -3.53 17.54
C LEU A 164 1.45 -3.28 17.83
N ALA A 165 1.77 -2.44 18.82
CA ALA A 165 3.15 -1.99 19.08
C ALA A 165 4.11 -3.13 19.46
N ASP A 166 3.60 -4.18 20.08
CA ASP A 166 4.33 -5.40 20.44
C ASP A 166 4.92 -6.15 19.24
N GLY A 167 4.31 -5.99 18.06
CA GLY A 167 4.75 -6.61 16.80
C GLY A 167 5.64 -5.75 15.90
N PHE A 168 5.88 -4.47 16.22
CA PHE A 168 6.56 -3.55 15.29
C PHE A 168 8.00 -3.96 14.97
N LEU A 169 8.75 -4.46 15.97
CA LEU A 169 10.10 -4.92 15.72
C LEU A 169 10.12 -6.15 14.80
N ASP A 170 9.29 -7.15 15.06
CA ASP A 170 9.24 -8.35 14.22
C ASP A 170 8.81 -8.03 12.80
N PHE A 171 7.92 -7.07 12.66
CA PHE A 171 7.52 -6.55 11.35
C PHE A 171 8.69 -5.86 10.63
N ALA A 172 9.44 -5.01 11.33
CA ALA A 172 10.62 -4.34 10.80
C ALA A 172 11.73 -5.33 10.42
N LYS A 173 11.89 -6.43 11.17
CA LYS A 173 12.88 -7.50 10.91
C LYS A 173 12.65 -8.23 9.58
N LEU A 174 11.46 -8.16 8.97
CA LEU A 174 11.24 -8.68 7.62
C LEU A 174 12.17 -8.04 6.58
N SER A 175 12.69 -6.85 6.86
CA SER A 175 13.64 -6.15 5.98
C SER A 175 15.10 -6.56 6.17
N VAL A 176 15.45 -7.37 7.20
CA VAL A 176 16.83 -7.73 7.51
C VAL A 176 17.38 -8.69 6.46
N ASP A 177 16.74 -9.84 6.30
CA ASP A 177 17.21 -10.94 5.45
C ASP A 177 16.56 -10.95 4.06
N ARG A 178 15.57 -10.12 3.85
CA ARG A 178 14.77 -10.10 2.61
C ARG A 178 14.76 -8.69 2.00
N PRO A 179 14.78 -8.54 0.67
CA PRO A 179 14.72 -7.24 -0.01
C PRO A 179 13.28 -6.66 0.05
N LEU A 180 12.77 -6.55 1.27
CA LEU A 180 11.45 -6.02 1.58
C LEU A 180 11.56 -4.61 2.16
N HIS A 181 10.63 -3.75 1.78
CA HIS A 181 10.55 -2.39 2.29
C HIS A 181 9.28 -2.24 3.13
N VAL A 182 9.43 -2.41 4.43
CA VAL A 182 8.33 -2.27 5.40
C VAL A 182 8.05 -0.80 5.64
N ARG A 183 6.79 -0.39 5.62
CA ARG A 183 6.40 0.99 5.85
C ARG A 183 5.29 1.08 6.89
N PHE A 184 5.58 1.74 7.98
CA PHE A 184 4.60 2.11 8.99
C PHE A 184 3.92 3.42 8.59
N ILE A 185 2.60 3.41 8.63
CA ILE A 185 1.75 4.55 8.25
C ILE A 185 0.95 4.94 9.49
N GLU A 186 1.05 6.18 9.93
CA GLU A 186 0.21 6.69 11.00
C GLU A 186 -1.27 6.50 10.66
N HIS A 187 -2.00 5.89 11.58
CA HIS A 187 -3.43 5.72 11.45
C HIS A 187 -4.14 7.07 11.47
N MET A 188 -4.95 7.33 10.46
CA MET A 188 -5.84 8.48 10.42
C MET A 188 -7.24 8.03 10.87
N PRO A 189 -7.71 8.41 12.06
CA PRO A 189 -9.03 8.03 12.54
C PRO A 189 -10.10 8.76 11.74
N ILE A 190 -10.63 8.08 10.73
CA ILE A 190 -11.71 8.57 9.85
C ILE A 190 -12.89 7.63 10.04
N GLY A 191 -14.07 8.19 10.34
CA GLY A 191 -15.29 7.43 10.60
C GLY A 191 -15.54 7.21 12.10
N ASP A 192 -16.58 6.44 12.39
CA ASP A 192 -17.12 6.27 13.75
C ASP A 192 -16.60 5.00 14.48
N VAL A 193 -15.67 4.26 13.86
CA VAL A 193 -15.13 3.03 14.47
C VAL A 193 -14.10 3.42 15.51
N SER A 194 -14.42 3.21 16.80
CA SER A 194 -13.53 3.50 17.91
C SER A 194 -12.74 2.28 18.38
N GLU A 195 -13.39 1.13 18.49
CA GLU A 195 -12.76 -0.13 18.93
C GLU A 195 -13.47 -1.35 18.31
N VAL A 196 -12.69 -2.35 17.94
CA VAL A 196 -13.19 -3.68 17.50
C VAL A 196 -12.25 -4.74 18.06
N ASP A 197 -12.79 -5.70 18.82
CA ASP A 197 -12.08 -6.86 19.38
C ASP A 197 -10.78 -6.50 20.13
N GLY A 198 -10.80 -5.42 20.92
CA GLY A 198 -9.67 -4.94 21.70
C GLY A 198 -8.61 -4.17 20.88
N ILE A 199 -8.88 -3.90 19.60
CA ILE A 199 -8.04 -3.05 18.76
C ILE A 199 -8.70 -1.68 18.65
N SER A 200 -8.06 -0.64 19.18
CA SER A 200 -8.54 0.74 19.09
C SER A 200 -8.21 1.36 17.75
N TRP A 201 -9.25 1.82 17.03
CA TRP A 201 -9.16 2.55 15.75
C TRP A 201 -9.50 4.04 15.92
N GLY A 202 -9.87 4.45 17.12
CA GLY A 202 -10.13 5.83 17.48
C GLY A 202 -8.84 6.62 17.75
N LYS A 203 -9.00 7.80 18.32
CA LYS A 203 -7.87 8.68 18.69
C LYS A 203 -6.88 8.04 19.65
N ASP A 204 -7.36 7.20 20.56
CA ASP A 204 -6.54 6.50 21.55
C ASP A 204 -5.66 5.40 20.94
N GLY A 205 -6.04 4.89 19.76
CA GLY A 205 -5.26 3.93 18.98
C GLY A 205 -4.13 4.56 18.17
N VAL A 206 -4.11 5.88 18.03
CA VAL A 206 -3.08 6.57 17.24
C VAL A 206 -1.72 6.47 17.94
N ILE A 207 -0.71 6.14 17.16
CA ILE A 207 0.70 6.18 17.55
C ILE A 207 1.47 6.93 16.47
N SER A 208 2.36 7.83 16.88
CA SER A 208 3.20 8.57 15.93
C SER A 208 4.29 7.70 15.31
N CYS A 209 4.73 8.03 14.09
CA CYS A 209 5.87 7.36 13.49
C CYS A 209 7.16 7.50 14.31
N GLU A 210 7.30 8.59 15.08
CA GLU A 210 8.43 8.79 15.99
C GLU A 210 8.39 7.79 17.16
N GLU A 211 7.22 7.57 17.76
CA GLU A 211 7.05 6.53 18.80
C GLU A 211 7.31 5.12 18.22
N VAL A 212 6.82 4.82 17.01
CA VAL A 212 7.09 3.53 16.34
C VAL A 212 8.59 3.34 16.11
N PHE A 213 9.29 4.38 15.64
CA PHE A 213 10.74 4.36 15.44
C PHE A 213 11.49 4.06 16.74
N ASN A 214 11.09 4.70 17.85
CA ASN A 214 11.72 4.49 19.15
C ASN A 214 11.48 3.07 19.67
N ILE A 215 10.26 2.54 19.58
CA ILE A 215 9.93 1.15 19.97
C ILE A 215 10.78 0.14 19.18
N ILE A 216 10.90 0.34 17.88
CA ILE A 216 11.72 -0.54 17.02
C ILE A 216 13.18 -0.49 17.45
N ASN A 217 13.75 0.71 17.67
CA ASN A 217 15.15 0.86 18.07
C ASN A 217 15.46 0.30 19.46
N GLU A 218 14.57 0.49 20.44
CA GLU A 218 14.72 -0.08 21.77
C GLU A 218 14.74 -1.62 21.72
N GLY A 219 13.79 -2.21 20.99
CA GLY A 219 13.75 -3.66 20.80
C GLY A 219 14.93 -4.19 19.98
N ALA A 220 15.37 -3.47 18.95
CA ALA A 220 16.52 -3.85 18.13
C ALA A 220 17.83 -3.84 18.91
N ARG A 221 18.04 -2.82 19.76
CA ARG A 221 19.18 -2.77 20.69
C ARG A 221 19.20 -3.97 21.64
N ALA A 222 18.06 -4.29 22.23
CA ALA A 222 17.92 -5.41 23.14
C ALA A 222 18.22 -6.77 22.48
N GLN A 223 18.01 -6.88 21.15
CA GLN A 223 18.27 -8.10 20.36
C GLN A 223 19.62 -8.05 19.60
N GLY A 224 20.43 -7.01 19.76
CA GLY A 224 21.74 -6.88 19.11
C GLY A 224 21.70 -6.63 17.59
N LEU A 225 20.57 -6.15 17.05
CA LEU A 225 20.41 -5.83 15.63
C LEU A 225 21.05 -4.47 15.24
N GLY A 226 21.40 -3.65 16.21
CA GLY A 226 21.78 -2.26 15.99
C GLY A 226 20.55 -1.36 15.80
N GLU A 227 20.80 -0.06 15.70
CA GLU A 227 19.73 0.93 15.50
C GLU A 227 19.46 1.18 14.02
N LEU A 228 18.25 1.63 13.72
CA LEU A 228 17.88 2.10 12.38
C LEU A 228 18.70 3.36 12.02
N VAL A 229 19.38 3.31 10.89
CA VAL A 229 20.13 4.44 10.34
C VAL A 229 19.45 4.93 9.04
N PRO A 230 19.55 6.23 8.70
CA PRO A 230 18.94 6.75 7.47
C PRO A 230 19.42 6.00 6.23
N ALA A 231 18.49 5.61 5.35
CA ALA A 231 18.79 4.79 4.17
C ALA A 231 19.54 5.56 3.06
N GLY A 232 19.58 6.89 3.12
CA GLY A 232 20.31 7.68 2.12
C GLY A 232 19.94 7.35 0.68
N GLU A 233 20.93 6.86 -0.08
CA GLU A 233 20.74 6.44 -1.48
C GLU A 233 20.10 5.06 -1.62
N ASP A 234 20.14 4.22 -0.60
CA ASP A 234 19.55 2.86 -0.57
C ASP A 234 18.02 2.88 -0.43
N LYS A 235 17.40 4.06 -0.40
CA LYS A 235 15.95 4.17 -0.36
C LYS A 235 15.32 3.55 -1.61
N PRO A 236 14.22 2.78 -1.47
CA PRO A 236 13.58 2.14 -2.60
C PRO A 236 12.99 3.16 -3.56
N ILE A 237 13.17 2.95 -4.86
CA ILE A 237 12.59 3.78 -5.92
C ILE A 237 11.08 3.92 -5.72
N GLY A 238 10.56 5.13 -5.85
CA GLY A 238 9.12 5.37 -5.82
C GLY A 238 8.72 6.77 -5.41
N TRP A 239 7.48 7.08 -5.71
CA TRP A 239 6.81 8.34 -5.45
C TRP A 239 6.06 8.23 -4.12
N GLY A 240 6.52 8.87 -3.09
CA GLY A 240 5.81 8.83 -1.82
C GLY A 240 6.56 9.59 -0.72
N PRO A 241 5.83 9.97 0.35
CA PRO A 241 6.36 10.80 1.43
C PRO A 241 7.11 10.01 2.51
N ALA A 242 7.41 8.72 2.29
CA ALA A 242 8.06 7.90 3.30
C ALA A 242 9.52 8.33 3.53
N GLU A 243 9.89 8.49 4.79
CA GLU A 243 11.26 8.59 5.25
C GLU A 243 11.80 7.16 5.49
N TYR A 244 12.97 6.81 4.92
CA TYR A 244 13.47 5.44 4.95
C TYR A 244 14.74 5.32 5.79
N TYR A 245 14.81 4.21 6.52
CA TYR A 245 15.91 3.78 7.36
C TYR A 245 16.21 2.31 7.06
N HIS A 246 17.35 1.79 7.52
CA HIS A 246 17.67 0.37 7.48
C HIS A 246 18.45 -0.05 8.73
N PHE A 247 18.37 -1.32 9.08
CA PHE A 247 19.30 -1.91 10.04
C PHE A 247 20.68 -2.09 9.39
N PRO A 248 21.78 -2.03 10.15
CA PRO A 248 23.10 -2.30 9.60
C PRO A 248 23.16 -3.66 8.89
N GLY A 249 23.54 -3.65 7.61
CA GLY A 249 23.66 -4.87 6.79
C GLY A 249 22.32 -5.46 6.29
N ALA A 250 21.20 -4.81 6.52
CA ALA A 250 19.89 -5.30 6.07
C ALA A 250 19.74 -5.24 4.54
N ALA A 251 19.04 -6.22 3.98
CA ALA A 251 18.73 -6.31 2.55
C ALA A 251 17.63 -5.34 2.10
N GLY A 252 16.80 -4.87 3.02
CA GLY A 252 15.67 -3.99 2.75
C GLY A 252 15.66 -2.77 3.68
N THR A 253 14.51 -2.10 3.78
CA THR A 253 14.38 -0.85 4.54
C THR A 253 13.12 -0.80 5.37
N VAL A 254 13.15 0.04 6.40
CA VAL A 254 11.99 0.44 7.21
C VAL A 254 11.64 1.87 6.88
N GLY A 255 10.39 2.14 6.51
CA GLY A 255 9.92 3.46 6.13
C GLY A 255 8.82 3.97 7.05
N PHE A 256 8.71 5.28 7.18
CA PHE A 256 7.70 5.94 8.01
C PHE A 256 6.93 6.95 7.19
N ILE A 257 5.60 6.91 7.28
CA ILE A 257 4.68 7.84 6.61
C ILE A 257 3.82 8.50 7.68
N SER A 258 3.98 9.79 7.85
CA SER A 258 3.43 10.58 8.94
C SER A 258 2.39 11.60 8.45
N PRO A 259 1.18 11.17 8.06
CA PRO A 259 0.16 12.07 7.55
C PRO A 259 -0.42 13.01 8.60
N LEU A 260 -0.36 12.64 9.88
CA LEU A 260 -0.88 13.44 11.00
C LEU A 260 0.20 14.32 11.62
N SER A 261 1.35 13.72 12.00
CA SER A 261 2.40 14.46 12.70
C SER A 261 3.26 15.32 11.78
N ARG A 262 3.39 14.95 10.49
CA ARG A 262 4.16 15.69 9.48
C ARG A 262 3.40 15.78 8.16
N HIS A 263 2.53 16.77 8.04
CA HIS A 263 1.72 16.97 6.83
C HIS A 263 2.57 17.15 5.57
N PHE A 264 2.30 16.36 4.55
CA PHE A 264 2.99 16.41 3.25
C PHE A 264 2.08 16.79 2.07
N CYS A 265 0.90 17.36 2.34
CA CYS A 265 -0.07 17.73 1.31
C CYS A 265 0.51 18.71 0.28
N SER A 266 1.39 19.62 0.70
CA SER A 266 2.06 20.59 -0.19
C SER A 266 3.01 19.94 -1.22
N LYS A 267 3.47 18.70 -0.96
CA LYS A 267 4.35 17.92 -1.84
C LYS A 267 3.61 16.81 -2.60
N CYS A 268 2.28 16.72 -2.44
CA CYS A 268 1.49 15.66 -3.06
C CYS A 268 1.31 15.92 -4.55
N ASN A 269 1.70 14.94 -5.38
CA ASN A 269 1.62 14.99 -6.84
C ASN A 269 0.50 14.11 -7.42
N ARG A 270 -0.51 13.74 -6.60
CA ARG A 270 -1.47 12.69 -6.96
C ARG A 270 -2.86 13.21 -7.27
N LEU A 271 -3.46 12.65 -8.33
CA LEU A 271 -4.90 12.61 -8.54
C LEU A 271 -5.44 11.22 -8.20
N ARG A 272 -6.72 11.15 -7.91
CA ARG A 272 -7.44 9.90 -7.68
C ARG A 272 -8.63 9.81 -8.62
N LEU A 273 -8.76 8.65 -9.31
CA LEU A 273 -9.94 8.27 -10.04
C LEU A 273 -10.65 7.18 -9.25
N THR A 274 -11.91 7.41 -8.89
CA THR A 274 -12.75 6.44 -8.18
C THR A 274 -13.29 5.38 -9.14
N ALA A 275 -13.81 4.26 -8.60
CA ALA A 275 -14.37 3.19 -9.43
C ALA A 275 -15.60 3.63 -10.24
N ASP A 276 -16.31 4.65 -9.77
CA ASP A 276 -17.46 5.28 -10.43
C ASP A 276 -17.07 6.49 -11.32
N GLY A 277 -15.79 6.66 -11.64
CA GLY A 277 -15.32 7.64 -12.61
C GLY A 277 -15.14 9.07 -12.09
N LYS A 278 -15.19 9.31 -10.78
CA LYS A 278 -15.01 10.65 -10.21
C LYS A 278 -13.54 10.95 -9.95
N LEU A 279 -13.09 12.14 -10.31
CA LEU A 279 -11.75 12.65 -9.96
C LEU A 279 -11.78 13.34 -8.59
N ARG A 280 -10.73 13.10 -7.80
CA ARG A 280 -10.54 13.72 -6.49
C ARG A 280 -9.06 14.10 -6.29
#